data_25ed2fabd68c6e15b03ad5c55ddf19dc
#
_entry.id   25ed2fabd68c6e15b03ad5c55ddf19dc
#
_cell.length_a   1.000
_cell.length_b   1.000
_cell.length_c   1.000
_cell.angle_alpha   90.00
_cell.angle_beta   90.00
_cell.angle_gamma   90.00
#
_symmetry.space_group_name_H-M   'P 1'
#
loop_
_entity.id
_entity.type
_entity.pdbx_description
1 polymer ?
#
loop_
_entity_poly.entity_id
_entity_poly.type
_entity_poly.pdbx_seq_one_letter_code
_entity_poly.pdbx_strand_id
1 'polypeptide(L)'
;MIAPMLGPTPSFERRRERTSGRATVQSTREVDVARRTDLQLMIDELAGLDGSQATIRKLAGLLKWDAEKVRRVAEKGSSDPTLPVFIAKASVVKFRGSEIGSAVGIYADVAKVIINRFGPERMGYRDIDVVDSAKSGKRGSGVWTHPDLVMAAYPRRRSSAAEPRRLHAIEVETADGFDLKSVYQAHAQGRGANYSWVFGSKRPGVSKGDWARVLWTANELKVGLVTFEKPHLMSTWTKHFDPVFRETTLEDRADFLKQTVSAANIELIGDW
;
A
#
# COMPACT_ATOMS: atom_id res chain seq x y z
N MET A 1 -23.62 63.38 22.08
CA MET A 1 -23.48 63.79 20.69
C MET A 1 -22.11 64.38 20.50
N ILE A 2 -21.16 63.64 20.05
CA ILE A 2 -19.85 64.09 19.54
C ILE A 2 -19.50 63.20 18.35
N ALA A 3 -19.42 63.78 17.18
CA ALA A 3 -19.05 63.14 15.94
C ALA A 3 -17.52 63.03 15.83
N PRO A 4 -16.95 61.97 15.27
CA PRO A 4 -15.52 61.93 14.97
C PRO A 4 -15.22 62.48 13.58
N MET A 5 -14.16 63.29 13.55
CA MET A 5 -13.55 63.88 12.38
C MET A 5 -12.91 62.83 11.45
N LEU A 6 -13.16 63.01 10.17
CA LEU A 6 -12.48 62.31 9.09
C LEU A 6 -11.12 62.97 8.81
N GLY A 7 -10.05 62.20 8.87
CA GLY A 7 -8.72 62.60 8.43
C GLY A 7 -8.45 62.17 6.98
N PRO A 8 -7.54 62.82 6.24
CA PRO A 8 -7.39 62.66 4.80
C PRO A 8 -6.54 61.47 4.44
N THR A 9 -6.94 60.79 3.34
CA THR A 9 -6.22 59.71 2.66
C THR A 9 -5.01 60.24 1.89
N PRO A 10 -3.85 59.60 1.95
CA PRO A 10 -2.74 59.91 1.03
C PRO A 10 -2.93 59.20 -0.30
N SER A 11 -2.91 59.95 -1.36
CA SER A 11 -2.81 59.53 -2.74
C SER A 11 -1.41 58.95 -3.01
N PHE A 12 -1.33 57.70 -3.45
CA PHE A 12 -0.09 57.12 -3.96
C PHE A 12 -0.10 57.10 -5.49
N GLU A 13 0.81 57.88 -6.05
CA GLU A 13 1.09 58.01 -7.48
C GLU A 13 1.56 56.69 -8.08
N ARG A 14 0.98 56.39 -9.24
CA ARG A 14 1.39 55.29 -10.12
C ARG A 14 2.68 55.67 -10.85
N ARG A 15 3.76 55.02 -10.54
CA ARG A 15 4.93 54.95 -11.41
C ARG A 15 4.81 53.70 -12.29
N ARG A 16 4.52 53.92 -13.57
CA ARG A 16 4.64 52.90 -14.64
C ARG A 16 6.09 52.82 -15.04
N GLU A 17 6.74 51.71 -14.79
CA GLU A 17 7.92 51.31 -15.57
C GLU A 17 7.57 50.07 -16.37
N ARG A 18 7.55 50.28 -17.67
CA ARG A 18 7.55 49.22 -18.69
C ARG A 18 8.98 48.71 -18.81
N THR A 19 9.21 47.45 -18.56
CA THR A 19 10.32 46.71 -19.17
C THR A 19 9.77 45.40 -19.74
N SER A 20 9.82 45.36 -21.04
CA SER A 20 9.61 44.18 -21.87
C SER A 20 10.75 43.18 -21.59
N GLY A 21 10.36 42.01 -21.17
CA GLY A 21 11.25 40.87 -21.07
C GLY A 21 10.44 39.59 -21.25
N ARG A 22 10.16 39.28 -22.52
CA ARG A 22 9.52 38.04 -22.93
C ARG A 22 10.52 36.92 -22.81
N ALA A 23 10.71 36.41 -21.61
CA ALA A 23 11.42 35.14 -21.39
C ALA A 23 10.42 34.00 -21.54
N THR A 24 10.51 33.34 -22.69
CA THR A 24 9.85 32.06 -22.96
C THR A 24 10.49 31.02 -22.06
N VAL A 25 9.94 30.79 -20.87
CA VAL A 25 10.29 29.65 -20.06
C VAL A 25 9.62 28.44 -20.66
N GLN A 26 10.33 27.78 -21.57
CA GLN A 26 10.04 26.40 -21.91
C GLN A 26 10.30 25.56 -20.66
N SER A 27 9.24 25.27 -19.93
CA SER A 27 9.23 24.26 -18.88
C SER A 27 9.35 22.90 -19.55
N THR A 28 10.52 22.48 -19.88
CA THR A 28 10.85 21.07 -20.09
C THR A 28 10.76 20.38 -18.74
N ARG A 29 9.56 19.97 -18.38
CA ARG A 29 9.40 18.87 -17.45
C ARG A 29 9.89 17.61 -18.19
N GLU A 30 11.18 17.42 -18.21
CA GLU A 30 11.76 16.09 -18.34
C GLU A 30 11.27 15.31 -17.12
N VAL A 31 10.21 14.52 -17.34
CA VAL A 31 9.85 13.43 -16.44
C VAL A 31 11.05 12.51 -16.48
N ASP A 32 11.84 12.52 -15.41
CA ASP A 32 12.92 11.59 -15.17
C ASP A 32 12.27 10.20 -15.04
N VAL A 33 12.04 9.56 -16.18
CA VAL A 33 11.62 8.17 -16.25
C VAL A 33 12.87 7.38 -15.84
N ALA A 34 12.97 7.14 -14.53
CA ALA A 34 14.01 6.29 -13.98
C ALA A 34 14.14 5.05 -14.89
N ARG A 35 15.28 4.85 -15.55
CA ARG A 35 15.52 3.72 -16.45
C ARG A 35 15.31 2.45 -15.65
N ARG A 36 14.22 1.75 -15.92
CA ARG A 36 13.92 0.47 -15.29
C ARG A 36 15.08 -0.48 -15.58
N THR A 37 15.51 -1.20 -14.56
CA THR A 37 16.52 -2.25 -14.75
C THR A 37 15.93 -3.39 -15.60
N ASP A 38 16.79 -4.15 -16.29
CA ASP A 38 16.35 -5.33 -17.03
C ASP A 38 15.55 -6.31 -16.17
N LEU A 39 15.92 -6.47 -14.89
CA LEU A 39 15.18 -7.29 -13.94
C LEU A 39 13.79 -6.72 -13.68
N GLN A 40 13.65 -5.41 -13.51
CA GLN A 40 12.35 -4.79 -13.28
C GLN A 40 11.43 -4.94 -14.50
N LEU A 41 11.96 -4.78 -15.70
CA LEU A 41 11.19 -5.02 -16.94
C LEU A 41 10.70 -6.47 -17.03
N MET A 42 11.54 -7.45 -16.68
CA MET A 42 11.16 -8.85 -16.64
C MET A 42 10.09 -9.16 -15.59
N ILE A 43 10.18 -8.55 -14.40
CA ILE A 43 9.18 -8.68 -13.33
C ILE A 43 7.83 -8.11 -13.78
N ASP A 44 7.83 -6.91 -14.36
CA ASP A 44 6.62 -6.24 -14.81
C ASP A 44 5.89 -7.07 -15.88
N GLU A 45 6.65 -7.67 -16.81
CA GLU A 45 6.09 -8.51 -17.87
C GLU A 45 5.54 -9.83 -17.31
N LEU A 46 6.28 -10.51 -16.42
CA LEU A 46 5.82 -11.75 -15.79
C LEU A 46 4.59 -11.53 -14.93
N ALA A 47 4.52 -10.42 -14.19
CA ALA A 47 3.37 -10.09 -13.36
C ALA A 47 2.08 -9.85 -14.18
N GLY A 48 2.21 -9.47 -15.45
CA GLY A 48 1.10 -9.30 -16.39
C GLY A 48 0.59 -10.60 -17.03
N LEU A 49 1.30 -11.73 -16.84
CA LEU A 49 0.94 -13.01 -17.45
C LEU A 49 0.13 -13.89 -16.49
N ASP A 50 -0.83 -14.64 -17.04
CA ASP A 50 -1.57 -15.65 -16.30
C ASP A 50 -0.61 -16.68 -15.67
N GLY A 51 -0.77 -16.88 -14.35
CA GLY A 51 0.11 -17.76 -13.57
C GLY A 51 1.51 -17.20 -13.36
N SER A 52 1.78 -15.95 -13.72
CA SER A 52 3.05 -15.23 -13.52
C SER A 52 4.28 -16.05 -13.91
N GLN A 53 4.18 -16.78 -15.01
CA GLN A 53 5.25 -17.60 -15.57
C GLN A 53 5.25 -17.57 -17.10
N ALA A 54 6.43 -17.72 -17.70
CA ALA A 54 6.57 -17.82 -19.13
C ALA A 54 7.82 -18.64 -19.50
N THR A 55 7.81 -19.22 -20.69
CA THR A 55 9.05 -19.77 -21.25
C THR A 55 10.02 -18.65 -21.59
N ILE A 56 11.32 -18.92 -21.53
CA ILE A 56 12.37 -17.98 -21.93
C ILE A 56 12.09 -17.44 -23.35
N ARG A 57 11.63 -18.29 -24.26
CA ARG A 57 11.28 -17.89 -25.63
C ARG A 57 10.11 -16.90 -25.68
N LYS A 58 9.06 -17.13 -24.87
CA LYS A 58 7.91 -16.23 -24.79
C LYS A 58 8.32 -14.87 -24.22
N LEU A 59 9.08 -14.85 -23.12
CA LEU A 59 9.60 -13.63 -22.53
C LEU A 59 10.52 -12.86 -23.47
N ALA A 60 11.40 -13.55 -24.21
CA ALA A 60 12.26 -12.93 -25.20
C ALA A 60 11.44 -12.18 -26.27
N GLY A 61 10.35 -12.76 -26.74
CA GLY A 61 9.42 -12.11 -27.67
C GLY A 61 8.74 -10.87 -27.06
N LEU A 62 8.21 -10.99 -25.85
CA LEU A 62 7.50 -9.90 -25.17
C LEU A 62 8.41 -8.73 -24.83
N LEU A 63 9.60 -9.01 -24.30
CA LEU A 63 10.59 -7.99 -23.91
C LEU A 63 11.41 -7.46 -25.11
N LYS A 64 11.28 -8.07 -26.29
CA LYS A 64 12.12 -7.80 -27.46
C LYS A 64 13.61 -8.00 -27.15
N TRP A 65 13.92 -9.03 -26.37
CA TRP A 65 15.28 -9.45 -26.02
C TRP A 65 15.64 -10.75 -26.73
N ASP A 66 16.93 -11.05 -26.81
CA ASP A 66 17.38 -12.40 -27.15
C ASP A 66 17.15 -13.36 -25.95
N ALA A 67 17.06 -14.64 -26.25
CA ALA A 67 16.81 -15.66 -25.24
C ALA A 67 17.94 -15.80 -24.22
N GLU A 68 19.18 -15.48 -24.60
CA GLU A 68 20.34 -15.52 -23.74
C GLU A 68 20.32 -14.39 -22.70
N LYS A 69 19.89 -13.21 -23.11
CA LYS A 69 19.68 -12.09 -22.18
C LYS A 69 18.59 -12.44 -21.14
N VAL A 70 17.47 -12.99 -21.59
CA VAL A 70 16.38 -13.45 -20.68
C VAL A 70 16.92 -14.47 -19.68
N ARG A 71 17.67 -15.47 -20.15
CA ARG A 71 18.25 -16.51 -19.29
C ARG A 71 19.18 -15.91 -18.25
N ARG A 72 20.12 -15.06 -18.64
CA ARG A 72 21.11 -14.42 -17.76
C ARG A 72 20.45 -13.58 -16.66
N VAL A 73 19.40 -12.80 -16.98
CA VAL A 73 18.67 -12.00 -16.01
C VAL A 73 17.89 -12.91 -15.03
N ALA A 74 17.31 -13.99 -15.53
CA ALA A 74 16.58 -14.95 -14.70
C ALA A 74 17.52 -15.80 -13.82
N GLU A 75 18.70 -16.17 -14.30
CA GLU A 75 19.74 -16.84 -13.51
C GLU A 75 20.24 -15.99 -12.36
N LYS A 76 20.44 -14.69 -12.60
CA LYS A 76 20.76 -13.75 -11.53
C LYS A 76 19.68 -13.74 -10.46
N GLY A 77 18.40 -13.76 -10.85
CA GLY A 77 17.29 -13.87 -9.90
C GLY A 77 17.24 -15.22 -9.20
N SER A 78 17.63 -16.30 -9.87
CA SER A 78 17.70 -17.65 -9.26
C SER A 78 18.80 -17.77 -8.21
N SER A 79 19.91 -17.08 -8.42
CA SER A 79 21.08 -17.08 -7.51
C SER A 79 20.83 -16.27 -6.24
N ASP A 80 19.89 -15.34 -6.28
CA ASP A 80 19.54 -14.46 -5.16
C ASP A 80 18.09 -14.76 -4.72
N PRO A 81 17.89 -15.42 -3.56
CA PRO A 81 16.56 -15.74 -3.07
C PRO A 81 15.72 -14.51 -2.68
N THR A 82 16.33 -13.34 -2.56
CA THR A 82 15.62 -12.09 -2.29
C THR A 82 15.01 -11.49 -3.55
N LEU A 83 15.46 -11.92 -4.74
CA LEU A 83 14.92 -11.45 -6.00
C LEU A 83 13.65 -12.23 -6.39
N PRO A 84 12.64 -11.54 -6.94
CA PRO A 84 11.32 -12.15 -7.16
C PRO A 84 11.22 -13.00 -8.43
N VAL A 85 12.29 -13.19 -9.19
CA VAL A 85 12.31 -13.95 -10.44
C VAL A 85 13.28 -15.12 -10.33
N PHE A 86 12.89 -16.31 -10.84
CA PHE A 86 13.76 -17.47 -10.87
C PHE A 86 13.43 -18.42 -12.01
N ILE A 87 14.37 -19.33 -12.33
CA ILE A 87 14.17 -20.40 -13.31
C ILE A 87 13.61 -21.63 -12.60
N ALA A 88 12.34 -21.94 -12.85
CA ALA A 88 11.66 -23.09 -12.23
C ALA A 88 11.98 -24.42 -12.88
N LYS A 89 12.21 -24.42 -14.22
CA LYS A 89 12.62 -25.56 -15.05
C LYS A 89 13.55 -25.02 -16.13
N ALA A 90 14.23 -25.89 -16.86
CA ALA A 90 15.26 -25.51 -17.84
C ALA A 90 14.90 -24.38 -18.82
N SER A 91 13.62 -24.12 -19.03
CA SER A 91 13.16 -23.08 -19.96
C SER A 91 12.00 -22.23 -19.45
N VAL A 92 11.61 -22.35 -18.18
CA VAL A 92 10.47 -21.62 -17.61
C VAL A 92 10.97 -20.69 -16.54
N VAL A 93 10.76 -19.39 -16.75
CA VAL A 93 11.00 -18.33 -15.76
C VAL A 93 9.70 -18.09 -15.02
N LYS A 94 9.77 -18.01 -13.70
CA LYS A 94 8.65 -17.69 -12.83
C LYS A 94 8.94 -16.48 -12.01
N PHE A 95 7.87 -15.77 -11.69
CA PHE A 95 7.87 -14.75 -10.66
C PHE A 95 7.61 -15.45 -9.31
N ARG A 96 8.49 -15.27 -8.33
CA ARG A 96 8.34 -15.89 -7.00
C ARG A 96 7.04 -15.50 -6.29
N GLY A 97 6.52 -14.33 -6.60
CA GLY A 97 5.20 -13.90 -6.16
C GLY A 97 4.05 -14.79 -6.62
N SER A 98 4.24 -15.62 -7.69
CA SER A 98 3.22 -16.55 -8.17
C SER A 98 3.28 -17.94 -7.52
N GLU A 99 4.44 -18.37 -7.02
CA GLU A 99 4.54 -19.57 -6.17
C GLU A 99 4.08 -19.31 -4.73
N ILE A 100 4.17 -18.06 -4.32
CA ILE A 100 3.49 -17.52 -3.16
C ILE A 100 2.06 -17.16 -3.63
N GLY A 101 1.30 -18.13 -4.09
CA GLY A 101 -0.16 -18.06 -4.29
C GLY A 101 -0.90 -17.85 -2.95
N SER A 102 -0.15 -17.52 -1.93
CA SER A 102 -0.56 -17.00 -0.65
C SER A 102 -0.43 -15.49 -0.68
N ALA A 103 -1.29 -14.81 0.03
CA ALA A 103 -1.29 -13.36 0.23
C ALA A 103 0.10 -12.77 0.59
N VAL A 104 0.99 -13.56 1.18
CA VAL A 104 2.39 -13.20 1.54
C VAL A 104 3.17 -12.56 0.38
N GLY A 105 2.93 -12.97 -0.87
CA GLY A 105 3.62 -12.40 -2.03
C GLY A 105 3.26 -10.96 -2.34
N ILE A 106 2.07 -10.51 -1.91
CA ILE A 106 1.58 -9.15 -2.19
C ILE A 106 1.78 -8.20 -1.00
N TYR A 107 2.16 -8.70 0.19
CA TYR A 107 2.30 -7.87 1.39
C TYR A 107 3.32 -6.73 1.20
N ALA A 108 4.46 -7.02 0.63
CA ALA A 108 5.50 -6.02 0.38
C ALA A 108 5.03 -4.92 -0.58
N ASP A 109 4.31 -5.28 -1.63
CA ASP A 109 3.75 -4.33 -2.59
C ASP A 109 2.67 -3.47 -1.96
N VAL A 110 1.74 -4.09 -1.21
CA VAL A 110 0.68 -3.39 -0.47
C VAL A 110 1.29 -2.44 0.55
N ALA A 111 2.24 -2.90 1.38
CA ALA A 111 2.92 -2.07 2.36
C ALA A 111 3.61 -0.86 1.71
N LYS A 112 4.34 -1.08 0.61
CA LYS A 112 5.02 -0.02 -0.14
C LYS A 112 4.06 1.04 -0.68
N VAL A 113 2.90 0.63 -1.22
CA VAL A 113 1.89 1.56 -1.71
C VAL A 113 1.23 2.31 -0.54
N ILE A 114 0.97 1.64 0.58
CA ILE A 114 0.44 2.29 1.79
C ILE A 114 1.40 3.37 2.27
N ILE A 115 2.68 3.05 2.47
CA ILE A 115 3.68 4.00 2.98
C ILE A 115 3.83 5.21 2.07
N ASN A 116 4.00 4.98 0.76
CA ASN A 116 4.43 6.04 -0.14
C ASN A 116 3.28 6.85 -0.76
N ARG A 117 2.07 6.28 -0.86
CA ARG A 117 1.00 6.89 -1.62
C ARG A 117 -0.35 6.84 -0.90
N PHE A 118 -0.88 5.65 -0.65
CA PHE A 118 -2.26 5.48 -0.17
C PHE A 118 -2.45 6.07 1.24
N GLY A 119 -1.53 5.82 2.15
CA GLY A 119 -1.56 6.37 3.50
C GLY A 119 -1.56 7.91 3.51
N PRO A 120 -0.57 8.56 2.87
CA PRO A 120 -0.54 10.02 2.80
C PRO A 120 -1.69 10.65 2.01
N GLU A 121 -2.07 10.07 0.86
CA GLU A 121 -2.99 10.70 -0.08
C GLU A 121 -4.47 10.37 0.21
N ARG A 122 -4.77 9.15 0.69
CA ARG A 122 -6.13 8.64 0.84
C ARG A 122 -6.59 8.40 2.28
N MET A 123 -5.64 8.11 3.18
CA MET A 123 -5.95 7.90 4.60
C MET A 123 -5.65 9.15 5.45
N GLY A 124 -4.85 10.08 4.94
CA GLY A 124 -4.52 11.33 5.63
C GLY A 124 -3.51 11.16 6.77
N TYR A 125 -2.56 10.23 6.60
CA TYR A 125 -1.49 9.97 7.55
C TYR A 125 -0.13 10.49 7.09
N ARG A 126 0.82 10.55 8.01
CA ARG A 126 2.24 10.85 7.82
C ARG A 126 3.07 9.97 8.75
N ASP A 127 4.37 9.91 8.51
CA ASP A 127 5.31 9.13 9.31
C ASP A 127 4.76 7.69 9.51
N ILE A 128 4.56 7.02 8.38
CA ILE A 128 3.87 5.74 8.29
C ILE A 128 4.88 4.63 8.32
N ASP A 129 4.78 3.76 9.32
CA ASP A 129 5.51 2.50 9.40
C ASP A 129 4.55 1.35 9.16
N VAL A 130 4.96 0.39 8.33
CA VAL A 130 4.20 -0.84 8.07
C VAL A 130 5.12 -2.02 8.24
N VAL A 131 4.71 -2.97 9.07
CA VAL A 131 5.46 -4.21 9.31
C VAL A 131 4.64 -5.42 8.85
N ASP A 132 5.34 -6.38 8.24
CA ASP A 132 4.80 -7.69 7.90
C ASP A 132 4.75 -8.54 9.19
N SER A 133 3.56 -8.75 9.71
CA SER A 133 3.33 -9.52 10.93
C SER A 133 3.09 -11.01 10.65
N ALA A 134 2.78 -11.37 9.41
CA ALA A 134 2.59 -12.77 9.01
C ALA A 134 3.86 -13.61 9.21
N LYS A 135 5.03 -12.99 9.09
CA LYS A 135 6.34 -13.64 9.31
C LYS A 135 6.77 -13.72 10.77
N SER A 136 6.21 -12.90 11.64
CA SER A 136 6.56 -12.86 13.06
C SER A 136 5.89 -13.95 13.90
N GLY A 137 5.09 -14.78 13.27
CA GLY A 137 4.14 -15.73 13.81
C GLY A 137 4.60 -16.60 14.98
N LYS A 138 4.25 -16.22 16.17
CA LYS A 138 3.90 -17.18 17.21
C LYS A 138 2.58 -17.84 16.82
N ARG A 139 2.63 -18.85 15.95
CA ARG A 139 1.50 -19.69 15.56
C ARG A 139 0.99 -20.45 16.79
N GLY A 140 0.18 -19.85 17.61
CA GLY A 140 -0.29 -20.51 18.83
C GLY A 140 -1.66 -20.09 19.35
N SER A 141 -2.19 -19.01 18.87
CA SER A 141 -3.38 -18.39 19.48
C SER A 141 -4.67 -18.46 18.66
N GLY A 142 -4.73 -19.31 17.63
CA GLY A 142 -5.92 -19.50 16.79
C GLY A 142 -5.85 -18.77 15.44
N VAL A 143 -6.60 -19.27 14.45
CA VAL A 143 -6.58 -18.88 13.05
C VAL A 143 -6.97 -17.41 12.79
N TRP A 144 -7.48 -16.72 13.80
CA TRP A 144 -8.15 -15.41 13.67
C TRP A 144 -7.44 -14.23 14.34
N THR A 145 -6.20 -14.40 14.82
CA THR A 145 -5.61 -13.47 15.79
C THR A 145 -4.47 -12.60 15.26
N HIS A 146 -3.94 -12.88 14.08
CA HIS A 146 -2.80 -12.14 13.53
C HIS A 146 -3.16 -11.46 12.22
N PRO A 147 -3.10 -10.13 12.13
CA PRO A 147 -3.19 -9.43 10.86
C PRO A 147 -1.98 -9.75 9.99
N ASP A 148 -2.11 -9.59 8.69
CA ASP A 148 -0.98 -9.77 7.78
C ASP A 148 0.02 -8.62 7.86
N LEU A 149 -0.50 -7.39 7.98
CA LEU A 149 0.30 -6.19 8.18
C LEU A 149 -0.19 -5.41 9.40
N VAL A 150 0.74 -4.82 10.11
CA VAL A 150 0.46 -3.82 11.14
C VAL A 150 1.04 -2.48 10.69
N MET A 151 0.20 -1.45 10.67
CA MET A 151 0.61 -0.09 10.34
C MET A 151 0.50 0.81 11.57
N ALA A 152 1.51 1.65 11.77
CA ALA A 152 1.50 2.73 12.76
C ALA A 152 1.75 4.07 12.06
N ALA A 153 0.91 5.07 12.33
CA ALA A 153 0.99 6.34 11.63
C ALA A 153 0.45 7.51 12.46
N TYR A 154 0.94 8.71 12.19
CA TYR A 154 0.38 9.94 12.75
C TYR A 154 -0.67 10.54 11.82
N PRO A 155 -1.83 11.01 12.33
CA PRO A 155 -2.76 11.79 11.54
C PRO A 155 -2.07 13.04 10.96
N ARG A 156 -2.38 13.38 9.71
CA ARG A 156 -1.76 14.50 9.00
C ARG A 156 -2.21 15.87 9.55
N ARG A 157 -3.46 15.96 10.00
CA ARG A 157 -3.98 17.15 10.65
C ARG A 157 -3.68 17.05 12.14
N ARG A 158 -2.80 17.92 12.62
CA ARG A 158 -2.61 18.11 14.06
C ARG A 158 -3.81 18.89 14.61
N SER A 159 -4.56 18.29 15.51
CA SER A 159 -5.18 19.07 16.58
C SER A 159 -4.06 19.47 17.55
N SER A 160 -4.21 20.58 18.23
CA SER A 160 -3.15 21.31 18.96
C SER A 160 -2.40 20.54 20.07
N ALA A 161 -2.77 19.32 20.38
CA ALA A 161 -2.07 18.38 21.26
C ALA A 161 -1.30 17.35 20.42
N ALA A 162 -0.21 16.82 20.96
CA ALA A 162 0.51 15.70 20.34
C ALA A 162 -0.46 14.51 20.21
N GLU A 163 -1.08 14.35 19.03
CA GLU A 163 -1.92 13.19 18.79
C GLU A 163 -1.06 11.94 18.79
N PRO A 164 -1.49 10.87 19.50
CA PRO A 164 -0.76 9.63 19.51
C PRO A 164 -0.80 8.98 18.12
N ARG A 165 0.19 8.16 17.83
CA ARG A 165 0.16 7.30 16.64
C ARG A 165 -1.11 6.45 16.65
N ARG A 166 -1.64 6.20 15.46
CA ARG A 166 -2.79 5.33 15.24
C ARG A 166 -2.30 3.98 14.79
N LEU A 167 -2.84 2.94 15.39
CA LEU A 167 -2.49 1.56 15.08
C LEU A 167 -3.56 0.95 14.18
N HIS A 168 -3.14 0.33 13.09
CA HIS A 168 -4.03 -0.31 12.12
C HIS A 168 -3.68 -1.79 11.98
N ALA A 169 -4.67 -2.66 12.10
CA ALA A 169 -4.60 -4.05 11.73
C ALA A 169 -5.08 -4.21 10.29
N ILE A 170 -4.30 -4.86 9.44
CA ILE A 170 -4.58 -4.97 8.01
C ILE A 170 -4.52 -6.44 7.60
N GLU A 171 -5.64 -6.94 7.11
CA GLU A 171 -5.75 -8.23 6.42
C GLU A 171 -5.55 -7.99 4.93
N VAL A 172 -4.75 -8.82 4.27
CA VAL A 172 -4.43 -8.69 2.85
C VAL A 172 -4.78 -9.98 2.13
N GLU A 173 -5.65 -9.90 1.15
CA GLU A 173 -6.21 -11.06 0.47
C GLU A 173 -5.95 -11.08 -1.03
N THR A 174 -5.66 -12.26 -1.51
CA THR A 174 -5.66 -12.54 -2.96
C THR A 174 -7.09 -12.64 -3.48
N ALA A 175 -7.24 -12.63 -4.81
CA ALA A 175 -8.56 -12.76 -5.44
C ALA A 175 -9.32 -14.02 -5.01
N ASP A 176 -8.62 -15.13 -4.74
CA ASP A 176 -9.24 -16.40 -4.35
C ASP A 176 -9.62 -16.44 -2.86
N GLY A 177 -8.92 -15.70 -2.02
CA GLY A 177 -9.17 -15.63 -0.58
C GLY A 177 -10.15 -14.54 -0.16
N PHE A 178 -10.44 -13.58 -1.03
CA PHE A 178 -11.21 -12.39 -0.66
C PHE A 178 -12.72 -12.66 -0.63
N ASP A 179 -13.22 -12.91 0.56
CA ASP A 179 -14.63 -13.21 0.83
C ASP A 179 -15.11 -12.60 2.17
N LEU A 180 -16.27 -13.04 2.64
CA LEU A 180 -16.83 -12.64 3.95
C LEU A 180 -15.92 -13.00 5.13
N LYS A 181 -15.19 -14.09 5.02
CA LYS A 181 -14.29 -14.55 6.08
C LYS A 181 -13.19 -13.53 6.33
N SER A 182 -12.62 -12.95 5.28
CA SER A 182 -11.59 -11.91 5.38
C SER A 182 -12.07 -10.70 6.19
N VAL A 183 -13.34 -10.30 5.99
CA VAL A 183 -13.95 -9.19 6.75
C VAL A 183 -14.09 -9.52 8.23
N TYR A 184 -14.54 -10.75 8.56
CA TYR A 184 -14.63 -11.19 9.95
C TYR A 184 -13.25 -11.33 10.61
N GLN A 185 -12.24 -11.79 9.85
CA GLN A 185 -10.86 -11.88 10.34
C GLN A 185 -10.33 -10.49 10.69
N ALA A 186 -10.42 -9.54 9.76
CA ALA A 186 -9.99 -8.17 10.01
C ALA A 186 -10.71 -7.53 11.21
N HIS A 187 -12.02 -7.78 11.35
CA HIS A 187 -12.78 -7.30 12.51
C HIS A 187 -12.27 -7.89 13.83
N ALA A 188 -12.00 -9.19 13.87
CA ALA A 188 -11.49 -9.88 15.06
C ALA A 188 -10.09 -9.43 15.44
N GLN A 189 -9.22 -9.25 14.45
CA GLN A 189 -7.83 -8.79 14.61
C GLN A 189 -7.74 -7.34 15.12
N GLY A 190 -8.76 -6.53 14.83
CA GLY A 190 -8.79 -5.12 15.22
C GLY A 190 -9.05 -4.84 16.69
N ARG A 191 -9.10 -5.85 17.57
CA ARG A 191 -9.43 -5.65 19.00
C ARG A 191 -8.39 -4.79 19.72
N GLY A 192 -7.12 -4.90 19.37
CA GLY A 192 -6.02 -4.12 19.95
C GLY A 192 -5.58 -2.96 19.07
N ALA A 193 -6.22 -2.73 17.92
CA ALA A 193 -5.87 -1.66 17.00
C ALA A 193 -6.97 -0.59 16.92
N ASN A 194 -6.58 0.64 16.57
CA ASN A 194 -7.53 1.73 16.39
C ASN A 194 -8.40 1.54 15.14
N TYR A 195 -7.90 0.85 14.15
CA TYR A 195 -8.57 0.63 12.87
C TYR A 195 -8.30 -0.77 12.34
N SER A 196 -9.29 -1.34 11.67
CA SER A 196 -9.16 -2.62 10.97
C SER A 196 -9.46 -2.44 9.50
N TRP A 197 -8.67 -3.10 8.65
CA TRP A 197 -8.79 -3.01 7.22
C TRP A 197 -8.74 -4.38 6.56
N VAL A 198 -9.44 -4.50 5.42
CA VAL A 198 -9.18 -5.53 4.42
C VAL A 198 -8.71 -4.88 3.14
N PHE A 199 -7.57 -5.31 2.64
CA PHE A 199 -7.03 -4.97 1.33
C PHE A 199 -7.00 -6.23 0.49
N GLY A 200 -7.58 -6.22 -0.70
CA GLY A 200 -7.59 -7.44 -1.50
C GLY A 200 -7.92 -7.25 -2.97
N SER A 201 -7.59 -8.27 -3.75
CA SER A 201 -7.99 -8.33 -5.14
C SER A 201 -9.42 -8.84 -5.25
N LYS A 202 -10.29 -8.11 -5.94
CA LYS A 202 -11.64 -8.58 -6.20
C LYS A 202 -11.59 -9.82 -7.08
N ARG A 203 -12.19 -10.91 -6.63
CA ARG A 203 -12.27 -12.16 -7.39
C ARG A 203 -13.00 -11.95 -8.72
N PRO A 204 -12.41 -12.35 -9.87
CA PRO A 204 -13.12 -12.38 -11.14
C PRO A 204 -14.35 -13.29 -11.05
N GLY A 205 -15.48 -12.84 -11.60
CA GLY A 205 -16.69 -13.65 -11.63
C GLY A 205 -17.46 -13.79 -10.30
N VAL A 206 -17.06 -13.09 -9.23
CA VAL A 206 -17.88 -13.03 -8.00
C VAL A 206 -19.25 -12.48 -8.32
N SER A 207 -20.30 -13.14 -7.83
CA SER A 207 -21.68 -12.71 -8.05
C SER A 207 -21.91 -11.32 -7.45
N LYS A 208 -22.82 -10.53 -8.07
CA LYS A 208 -23.19 -9.22 -7.52
C LYS A 208 -23.75 -9.34 -6.10
N GLY A 209 -24.48 -10.43 -5.80
CA GLY A 209 -25.07 -10.68 -4.49
C GLY A 209 -24.01 -10.98 -3.43
N ASP A 210 -23.02 -11.83 -3.74
CA ASP A 210 -21.95 -12.14 -2.81
C ASP A 210 -21.06 -10.93 -2.56
N TRP A 211 -20.76 -10.17 -3.61
CA TRP A 211 -20.02 -8.93 -3.45
C TRP A 211 -20.77 -7.89 -2.60
N ALA A 212 -22.09 -7.76 -2.81
CA ALA A 212 -22.92 -6.87 -1.98
C ALA A 212 -22.90 -7.28 -0.51
N ARG A 213 -22.86 -8.59 -0.21
CA ARG A 213 -22.74 -9.10 1.17
C ARG A 213 -21.40 -8.72 1.79
N VAL A 214 -20.28 -8.85 1.04
CA VAL A 214 -18.95 -8.43 1.51
C VAL A 214 -18.96 -6.93 1.85
N LEU A 215 -19.46 -6.10 0.93
CA LEU A 215 -19.57 -4.65 1.13
C LEU A 215 -20.44 -4.31 2.37
N TRP A 216 -21.62 -4.92 2.46
CA TRP A 216 -22.53 -4.68 3.58
C TRP A 216 -21.88 -5.09 4.92
N THR A 217 -21.27 -6.28 4.98
CA THR A 217 -20.64 -6.79 6.19
C THR A 217 -19.46 -5.91 6.63
N ALA A 218 -18.63 -5.45 5.70
CA ALA A 218 -17.52 -4.56 6.02
C ALA A 218 -18.03 -3.23 6.62
N ASN A 219 -19.09 -2.67 6.05
CA ASN A 219 -19.71 -1.45 6.56
C ASN A 219 -20.31 -1.65 7.94
N GLU A 220 -21.06 -2.75 8.18
CA GLU A 220 -21.67 -3.07 9.48
C GLU A 220 -20.63 -3.29 10.58
N LEU A 221 -19.55 -4.02 10.26
CA LEU A 221 -18.47 -4.30 11.20
C LEU A 221 -17.47 -3.15 11.34
N LYS A 222 -17.70 -2.05 10.63
CA LYS A 222 -16.84 -0.85 10.66
C LYS A 222 -15.39 -1.13 10.25
N VAL A 223 -15.22 -2.08 9.34
CA VAL A 223 -13.94 -2.47 8.75
C VAL A 223 -13.72 -1.67 7.47
N GLY A 224 -12.56 -1.05 7.33
CA GLY A 224 -12.16 -0.40 6.09
C GLY A 224 -11.97 -1.42 4.97
N LEU A 225 -12.38 -1.07 3.77
CA LEU A 225 -12.33 -1.97 2.63
C LEU A 225 -11.69 -1.28 1.42
N VAL A 226 -10.65 -1.90 0.91
CA VAL A 226 -9.94 -1.47 -0.28
C VAL A 226 -9.76 -2.65 -1.23
N THR A 227 -10.09 -2.43 -2.50
CA THR A 227 -9.78 -3.42 -3.55
C THR A 227 -8.75 -2.87 -4.51
N PHE A 228 -7.99 -3.77 -5.13
CA PHE A 228 -7.03 -3.44 -6.19
C PHE A 228 -7.01 -4.54 -7.25
N GLU A 229 -6.62 -4.18 -8.47
CA GLU A 229 -6.30 -5.16 -9.53
C GLU A 229 -4.81 -5.50 -9.48
N LYS A 230 -3.96 -4.50 -9.21
CA LYS A 230 -2.51 -4.63 -9.11
C LYS A 230 -2.03 -4.03 -7.80
N PRO A 231 -1.50 -4.83 -6.85
CA PRO A 231 -1.15 -4.37 -5.51
C PRO A 231 -0.10 -3.26 -5.49
N HIS A 232 0.85 -3.27 -6.44
CA HIS A 232 1.92 -2.27 -6.57
C HIS A 232 1.49 -0.97 -7.28
N LEU A 233 0.27 -0.92 -7.85
CA LEU A 233 -0.23 0.21 -8.64
C LEU A 233 -1.43 0.88 -7.96
N MET A 234 -1.20 1.97 -7.23
CA MET A 234 -2.26 2.71 -6.53
C MET A 234 -3.40 3.17 -7.44
N SER A 235 -3.15 3.43 -8.73
CA SER A 235 -4.19 3.82 -9.68
C SER A 235 -5.26 2.75 -9.90
N THR A 236 -4.98 1.49 -9.53
CA THR A 236 -5.92 0.37 -9.59
C THR A 236 -6.65 0.13 -8.26
N TRP A 237 -6.38 0.96 -7.24
CA TRP A 237 -6.95 0.81 -5.91
C TRP A 237 -8.27 1.58 -5.79
N THR A 238 -9.28 0.90 -5.26
CA THR A 238 -10.59 1.49 -4.95
C THR A 238 -10.85 1.38 -3.47
N LYS A 239 -10.95 2.50 -2.77
CA LYS A 239 -11.41 2.55 -1.37
C LYS A 239 -12.93 2.56 -1.36
N HIS A 240 -13.54 1.54 -0.77
CA HIS A 240 -15.00 1.40 -0.62
C HIS A 240 -15.50 2.04 0.66
N PHE A 241 -14.80 1.78 1.78
CA PHE A 241 -15.15 2.30 3.10
C PHE A 241 -13.90 2.70 3.87
N ASP A 242 -14.01 3.72 4.69
CA ASP A 242 -13.06 4.00 5.77
C ASP A 242 -13.48 3.22 7.03
N PRO A 243 -12.55 2.68 7.80
CA PRO A 243 -12.87 2.04 9.07
C PRO A 243 -13.29 3.08 10.10
N VAL A 244 -14.05 2.66 11.08
CA VAL A 244 -14.39 3.51 12.22
C VAL A 244 -13.32 3.40 13.29
N PHE A 245 -12.94 4.55 13.85
CA PHE A 245 -11.99 4.62 14.96
C PHE A 245 -12.50 3.84 16.17
N ARG A 246 -11.63 3.04 16.77
CA ARG A 246 -11.84 2.36 18.04
C ARG A 246 -10.87 2.94 19.07
N GLU A 247 -11.42 3.30 20.21
CA GLU A 247 -10.59 3.67 21.35
C GLU A 247 -9.97 2.39 21.92
N THR A 248 -8.66 2.42 22.15
CA THR A 248 -7.88 1.32 22.73
C THR A 248 -6.99 1.87 23.83
N THR A 249 -6.84 1.11 24.90
CA THR A 249 -5.90 1.47 25.97
C THR A 249 -4.46 1.27 25.52
N LEU A 250 -3.51 1.84 26.23
CA LEU A 250 -2.08 1.58 25.99
C LEU A 250 -1.73 0.10 26.23
N GLU A 251 -2.39 -0.53 27.19
CA GLU A 251 -2.21 -1.94 27.51
C GLU A 251 -2.71 -2.83 26.35
N ASP A 252 -3.93 -2.58 25.83
CA ASP A 252 -4.47 -3.31 24.68
C ASP A 252 -3.53 -3.24 23.46
N ARG A 253 -2.97 -2.04 23.20
CA ARG A 253 -2.02 -1.85 22.08
C ARG A 253 -0.72 -2.60 22.32
N ALA A 254 -0.16 -2.49 23.53
CA ALA A 254 1.07 -3.19 23.87
C ALA A 254 0.92 -4.71 23.76
N ASP A 255 -0.21 -5.25 24.24
CA ASP A 255 -0.50 -6.68 24.12
C ASP A 255 -0.74 -7.11 22.68
N PHE A 256 -1.46 -6.31 21.89
CA PHE A 256 -1.63 -6.56 20.47
C PHE A 256 -0.27 -6.62 19.75
N LEU A 257 0.61 -5.65 19.98
CA LEU A 257 1.94 -5.63 19.34
C LEU A 257 2.81 -6.81 19.79
N LYS A 258 2.83 -7.13 21.07
CA LYS A 258 3.58 -8.31 21.58
C LYS A 258 3.10 -9.63 20.95
N GLN A 259 1.81 -9.72 20.67
CA GLN A 259 1.21 -10.92 20.07
C GLN A 259 1.43 -11.00 18.56
N THR A 260 1.40 -9.86 17.87
CA THR A 260 1.34 -9.80 16.40
C THR A 260 2.64 -9.42 15.72
N VAL A 261 3.55 -8.75 16.41
CA VAL A 261 4.77 -8.18 15.83
C VAL A 261 6.02 -8.74 16.52
N SER A 262 7.09 -9.00 15.77
CA SER A 262 8.37 -9.41 16.36
C SER A 262 8.99 -8.28 17.20
N ALA A 263 9.80 -8.64 18.20
CA ALA A 263 10.47 -7.64 19.05
C ALA A 263 11.27 -6.61 18.25
N ALA A 264 11.99 -7.04 17.22
CA ALA A 264 12.74 -6.14 16.33
C ALA A 264 11.84 -5.16 15.57
N ASN A 265 10.64 -5.58 15.19
CA ASN A 265 9.69 -4.74 14.48
C ASN A 265 8.87 -3.83 15.42
N ILE A 266 8.77 -4.17 16.71
CA ILE A 266 8.17 -3.28 17.72
C ILE A 266 8.97 -1.98 17.84
N GLU A 267 10.31 -2.07 17.80
CA GLU A 267 11.18 -0.89 17.82
C GLU A 267 10.98 0.02 16.60
N LEU A 268 10.68 -0.57 15.41
CA LEU A 268 10.37 0.21 14.20
C LEU A 268 9.04 0.95 14.28
N ILE A 269 8.04 0.35 14.92
CA ILE A 269 6.71 0.98 15.08
C ILE A 269 6.79 2.14 16.08
N GLY A 270 7.81 2.17 16.93
CA GLY A 270 8.14 3.28 17.82
C GLY A 270 7.40 3.29 19.15
N ASP A 271 7.85 4.15 20.05
CA ASP A 271 7.29 4.34 21.38
C ASP A 271 5.87 4.96 21.27
N TRP A 272 4.97 4.42 22.09
CA TRP A 272 3.55 4.79 22.20
C TRP A 272 3.30 5.71 23.37
#